data_e7d90f3fa20406f01fa3eeaffa1943d7
#
_entry.id   e7d90f3fa20406f01fa3eeaffa1943d7
#
_cell.length_a   1.000
_cell.length_b   1.000
_cell.length_c   1.000
_cell.angle_alpha   90.00
_cell.angle_beta   90.00
_cell.angle_gamma   90.00
#
_symmetry.space_group_name_H-M   'P 1'
#
loop_
_entity.id
_entity.type
_entity.pdbx_description
1 polymer ?
#
loop_
_entity_poly.entity_id
_entity_poly.type
_entity_poly.pdbx_seq_one_letter_code
_entity_poly.pdbx_strand_id
1 'polypeptide(L)'
;MEAACIDLLTSFPVARLNEGESRHPDGVRDQLTNRRKEASRGHGIVRLERVIEEKSAPVLEYDEPLLIITLGDWVDDESDIPGGGIRQGYGYKREWLESSVRKQHYQEIGESTCSWWKLSEDTIQQKGIEYVVAAYRGVTRALFRIKPDTWDFDVDDECGRRIGWEFDIVDSGDIFDQVVGEYGHRVEPKPQQNQRYWPW
;
A
#
# COMPACT_ATOMS: atom_id res chain seq x y z
N MET A 1 -17.72 8.96 -4.79
CA MET A 1 -18.88 9.85 -4.59
C MET A 1 -18.46 11.28 -4.26
N GLU A 2 -17.50 11.48 -3.40
CA GLU A 2 -17.09 12.83 -2.98
C GLU A 2 -16.61 13.71 -4.15
N ALA A 3 -15.74 13.19 -5.02
CA ALA A 3 -15.28 13.92 -6.18
C ALA A 3 -16.41 14.20 -7.20
N ALA A 4 -17.33 13.27 -7.38
CA ALA A 4 -18.50 13.46 -8.24
C ALA A 4 -19.46 14.52 -7.65
N CYS A 5 -19.60 14.55 -6.32
CA CYS A 5 -20.38 15.59 -5.63
C CYS A 5 -19.70 16.97 -5.76
N ILE A 6 -18.37 17.03 -5.69
CA ILE A 6 -17.61 18.27 -5.85
C ILE A 6 -17.76 18.79 -7.29
N ASP A 7 -17.65 17.93 -8.28
CA ASP A 7 -17.83 18.29 -9.68
C ASP A 7 -19.28 18.72 -9.99
N LEU A 8 -20.26 18.07 -9.35
CA LEU A 8 -21.65 18.47 -9.43
C LEU A 8 -21.87 19.86 -8.82
N LEU A 9 -21.34 20.09 -7.62
CA LEU A 9 -21.46 21.38 -6.93
C LEU A 9 -20.77 22.51 -7.66
N THR A 10 -19.63 22.26 -8.32
CA THR A 10 -18.95 23.26 -9.14
C THR A 10 -19.67 23.59 -10.45
N SER A 11 -20.58 22.72 -10.88
CA SER A 11 -21.41 22.92 -12.09
C SER A 11 -22.73 23.63 -11.79
N PHE A 12 -23.11 23.85 -10.53
CA PHE A 12 -24.34 24.53 -10.17
C PHE A 12 -24.30 26.04 -10.48
N PRO A 13 -25.42 26.64 -10.89
CA PRO A 13 -25.51 28.08 -11.17
C PRO A 13 -25.12 28.99 -10.02
N VAL A 14 -25.27 28.52 -8.77
CA VAL A 14 -24.86 29.26 -7.55
C VAL A 14 -23.34 29.52 -7.55
N ALA A 15 -22.55 28.64 -8.12
CA ALA A 15 -21.10 28.88 -8.29
C ALA A 15 -20.81 30.03 -9.28
N ARG A 16 -21.78 30.45 -10.09
CA ARG A 16 -21.68 31.55 -11.07
C ARG A 16 -22.16 32.91 -10.53
N LEU A 17 -22.83 32.93 -9.37
CA LEU A 17 -23.36 34.18 -8.80
C LEU A 17 -22.27 35.10 -8.23
N ASN A 18 -21.05 34.61 -8.07
CA ASN A 18 -19.92 35.41 -7.60
C ASN A 18 -19.07 35.95 -8.75
N GLU A 19 -19.69 36.23 -9.91
CA GLU A 19 -19.00 36.68 -11.14
C GLU A 19 -18.39 38.07 -11.09
N GLY A 20 -18.34 38.72 -9.94
CA GLY A 20 -17.77 40.09 -9.81
C GLY A 20 -16.58 40.20 -8.87
N GLU A 21 -16.31 39.19 -8.08
CA GLU A 21 -15.17 39.23 -7.14
C GLU A 21 -14.03 38.35 -7.64
N SER A 22 -12.81 38.73 -7.31
CA SER A 22 -11.58 38.05 -7.75
C SER A 22 -11.70 36.54 -7.66
N ARG A 23 -11.95 35.93 -8.79
CA ARG A 23 -12.21 34.50 -8.86
C ARG A 23 -10.95 33.74 -8.57
N HIS A 24 -10.99 32.95 -7.53
CA HIS A 24 -10.09 31.84 -7.44
C HIS A 24 -10.39 30.92 -8.65
N PRO A 25 -9.41 30.55 -9.46
CA PRO A 25 -9.63 29.70 -10.64
C PRO A 25 -10.26 28.34 -10.31
N ASP A 26 -10.32 27.95 -9.04
CA ASP A 26 -10.92 26.73 -8.55
C ASP A 26 -12.32 26.90 -7.93
N GLY A 27 -12.88 28.11 -7.90
CA GLY A 27 -14.26 28.39 -7.49
C GLY A 27 -14.67 27.78 -6.13
N VAL A 28 -15.75 27.06 -6.13
CA VAL A 28 -16.34 26.46 -4.91
C VAL A 28 -15.43 25.41 -4.26
N ARG A 29 -14.47 24.83 -4.98
CA ARG A 29 -13.53 23.83 -4.43
C ARG A 29 -12.70 24.37 -3.27
N ASP A 30 -12.36 25.65 -3.29
CA ASP A 30 -11.59 26.26 -2.22
C ASP A 30 -12.45 26.56 -0.98
N GLN A 31 -13.77 26.62 -1.15
CA GLN A 31 -14.72 26.83 -0.05
C GLN A 31 -15.15 25.51 0.62
N LEU A 32 -15.02 24.40 -0.09
CA LEU A 32 -15.32 23.07 0.42
C LEU A 32 -14.03 22.42 0.96
N THR A 33 -13.64 22.79 2.14
CA THR A 33 -12.75 22.12 3.11
C THR A 33 -11.49 21.41 2.63
N ASN A 34 -11.34 21.02 1.38
CA ASN A 34 -10.12 20.40 0.86
C ASN A 34 -9.15 21.45 0.33
N ARG A 35 -8.53 22.19 1.24
CA ARG A 35 -7.51 23.21 0.92
C ARG A 35 -6.23 22.67 0.24
N ARG A 36 -6.07 21.38 0.12
CA ARG A 36 -4.91 20.75 -0.53
C ARG A 36 -5.29 20.26 -1.92
N LYS A 37 -5.01 21.07 -2.94
CA LYS A 37 -5.12 20.70 -4.36
C LYS A 37 -4.40 19.37 -4.68
N GLU A 38 -3.31 19.12 -4.00
CA GLU A 38 -2.50 17.91 -4.14
C GLU A 38 -3.21 16.66 -3.62
N ALA A 39 -3.99 16.77 -2.57
CA ALA A 39 -4.75 15.64 -2.03
C ALA A 39 -5.87 15.19 -2.98
N SER A 40 -6.49 16.10 -3.71
CA SER A 40 -7.54 15.77 -4.69
C SER A 40 -6.99 15.19 -5.99
N ARG A 41 -5.77 15.55 -6.38
CA ARG A 41 -5.11 15.04 -7.60
C ARG A 41 -4.52 13.65 -7.41
N GLY A 42 -4.03 13.33 -6.20
CA GLY A 42 -3.42 12.03 -5.90
C GLY A 42 -4.42 10.89 -5.70
N HIS A 43 -5.66 11.18 -5.35
CA HIS A 43 -6.60 10.13 -4.90
C HIS A 43 -7.61 9.69 -5.96
N GLY A 44 -7.79 10.45 -7.05
CA GLY A 44 -8.72 10.11 -8.12
C GLY A 44 -10.16 9.83 -7.63
N ILE A 45 -11.06 9.61 -8.53
CA ILE A 45 -12.41 9.12 -8.21
C ILE A 45 -12.28 7.63 -7.87
N VAL A 46 -12.41 7.29 -6.60
CA VAL A 46 -12.49 5.89 -6.14
C VAL A 46 -13.95 5.47 -6.17
N ARG A 47 -14.25 4.30 -6.72
CA ARG A 47 -15.62 3.74 -6.67
C ARG A 47 -16.04 3.58 -5.21
N LEU A 48 -17.28 3.92 -4.92
CA LEU A 48 -17.82 3.84 -3.55
C LEU A 48 -17.73 2.43 -2.99
N GLU A 49 -18.00 1.42 -3.84
CA GLU A 49 -17.89 0.01 -3.48
C GLU A 49 -16.50 -0.30 -2.91
N ARG A 50 -15.46 0.22 -3.55
CA ARG A 50 -14.07 0.02 -3.11
C ARG A 50 -13.78 0.67 -1.75
N VAL A 51 -14.33 1.87 -1.51
CA VAL A 51 -14.18 2.53 -0.18
C VAL A 51 -14.93 1.73 0.89
N ILE A 52 -16.09 1.18 0.53
CA ILE A 52 -16.86 0.33 1.42
C ILE A 52 -16.07 -0.95 1.72
N GLU A 53 -15.51 -1.62 0.72
CA GLU A 53 -14.67 -2.81 0.91
C GLU A 53 -13.48 -2.54 1.82
N GLU A 54 -12.72 -1.47 1.56
CA GLU A 54 -11.57 -1.08 2.41
C GLU A 54 -11.98 -0.78 3.85
N LYS A 55 -13.15 -0.16 4.05
CA LYS A 55 -13.66 0.18 5.39
C LYS A 55 -14.37 -0.98 6.08
N SER A 56 -14.91 -1.90 5.32
CA SER A 56 -15.62 -3.10 5.81
C SER A 56 -14.67 -4.28 6.04
N ALA A 57 -13.42 -4.20 5.57
CA ALA A 57 -12.44 -5.24 5.84
C ALA A 57 -12.34 -5.49 7.35
N PRO A 58 -12.41 -6.74 7.81
CA PRO A 58 -12.26 -7.08 9.22
C PRO A 58 -10.91 -6.60 9.73
N VAL A 59 -10.81 -6.34 11.01
CA VAL A 59 -9.51 -6.03 11.63
C VAL A 59 -8.66 -7.29 11.59
N LEU A 60 -7.36 -7.13 11.33
CA LEU A 60 -6.42 -8.23 11.42
C LEU A 60 -6.35 -8.72 12.87
N GLU A 61 -6.78 -9.94 13.09
CA GLU A 61 -6.70 -10.66 14.36
C GLU A 61 -5.84 -11.91 14.14
N TYR A 62 -4.54 -11.76 14.35
CA TYR A 62 -3.56 -12.83 14.19
C TYR A 62 -2.48 -12.67 15.25
N ASP A 63 -2.19 -13.72 15.99
CA ASP A 63 -1.34 -13.65 17.18
C ASP A 63 0.12 -14.03 16.93
N GLU A 64 0.39 -14.68 15.79
CA GLU A 64 1.74 -15.10 15.47
C GLU A 64 2.56 -13.95 14.84
N PRO A 65 3.91 -14.02 14.92
CA PRO A 65 4.79 -13.01 14.38
C PRO A 65 4.67 -12.82 12.86
N LEU A 66 4.46 -11.57 12.44
CA LEU A 66 4.47 -11.16 11.03
C LEU A 66 5.31 -9.90 10.84
N LEU A 67 5.88 -9.75 9.65
CA LEU A 67 6.38 -8.46 9.18
C LEU A 67 5.35 -7.86 8.21
N ILE A 68 4.78 -6.72 8.55
CA ILE A 68 3.85 -6.02 7.66
C ILE A 68 4.59 -4.88 6.98
N ILE A 69 4.60 -4.90 5.66
CA ILE A 69 5.18 -3.86 4.80
C ILE A 69 4.04 -3.10 4.14
N THR A 70 3.94 -1.81 4.45
CA THR A 70 2.97 -0.93 3.81
C THR A 70 3.56 -0.34 2.54
N LEU A 71 3.00 -0.72 1.41
CA LEU A 71 3.40 -0.24 0.09
C LEU A 71 2.70 1.09 -0.22
N GLY A 72 3.44 2.00 -0.84
CA GLY A 72 2.90 3.21 -1.46
C GLY A 72 2.26 2.94 -2.81
N ASP A 73 1.83 3.99 -3.50
CA ASP A 73 1.44 3.91 -4.91
C ASP A 73 2.66 3.49 -5.75
N TRP A 74 2.41 2.82 -6.88
CA TRP A 74 3.45 2.31 -7.76
C TRP A 74 4.33 3.42 -8.33
N VAL A 75 5.64 3.15 -8.36
CA VAL A 75 6.66 3.98 -8.99
C VAL A 75 7.43 3.12 -9.97
N ASP A 76 7.54 3.56 -11.22
CA ASP A 76 8.39 2.91 -12.22
C ASP A 76 9.85 3.25 -11.88
N ASP A 77 10.61 2.24 -11.50
CA ASP A 77 12.02 2.35 -11.12
C ASP A 77 12.70 1.00 -11.24
N GLU A 78 13.54 0.86 -12.24
CA GLU A 78 14.25 -0.37 -12.53
C GLU A 78 15.38 -0.57 -11.53
N SER A 79 15.34 -1.68 -10.80
CA SER A 79 16.35 -1.98 -9.78
C SER A 79 16.52 -3.49 -9.57
N ASP A 80 17.70 -3.88 -9.12
CA ASP A 80 17.99 -5.26 -8.77
C ASP A 80 17.10 -5.78 -7.63
N ILE A 81 16.89 -7.09 -7.61
CA ILE A 81 16.17 -7.79 -6.53
C ILE A 81 17.06 -8.83 -5.87
N PRO A 82 16.80 -9.19 -4.60
CA PRO A 82 17.49 -10.26 -3.91
C PRO A 82 17.46 -11.58 -4.71
N GLY A 83 18.57 -12.30 -4.73
CA GLY A 83 18.68 -13.53 -5.48
C GLY A 83 18.93 -13.36 -6.98
N GLY A 84 19.00 -12.12 -7.48
CA GLY A 84 19.27 -11.76 -8.87
C GLY A 84 18.01 -11.55 -9.69
N GLY A 85 18.10 -10.70 -10.67
CA GLY A 85 17.00 -10.25 -11.51
C GLY A 85 16.75 -8.74 -11.37
N ILE A 86 15.82 -8.23 -12.15
CA ILE A 86 15.51 -6.80 -12.19
C ILE A 86 14.00 -6.64 -12.09
N ARG A 87 13.54 -5.85 -11.12
CA ARG A 87 12.15 -5.39 -11.03
C ARG A 87 11.97 -4.11 -11.84
N GLN A 88 10.77 -3.91 -12.38
CA GLN A 88 10.44 -2.75 -13.21
C GLN A 88 9.89 -1.57 -12.41
N GLY A 89 9.73 -1.73 -11.11
CA GLY A 89 9.24 -0.71 -10.22
C GLY A 89 8.95 -1.26 -8.85
N TYR A 90 8.45 -0.40 -7.98
CA TYR A 90 8.05 -0.77 -6.62
C TYR A 90 6.77 -0.07 -6.18
N GLY A 91 6.12 -0.63 -5.17
CA GLY A 91 4.85 -0.13 -4.68
C GLY A 91 3.68 -1.03 -5.08
N TYR A 92 2.49 -0.45 -5.17
CA TYR A 92 1.26 -1.18 -5.43
C TYR A 92 0.43 -0.47 -6.50
N LYS A 93 0.05 -1.17 -7.58
CA LYS A 93 -0.80 -0.62 -8.64
C LYS A 93 -2.28 -0.70 -8.23
N ARG A 94 -3.04 0.33 -8.59
CA ARG A 94 -4.46 0.43 -8.21
C ARG A 94 -5.32 -0.67 -8.81
N GLU A 95 -5.00 -1.13 -10.02
CA GLU A 95 -5.69 -2.23 -10.67
C GLU A 95 -5.56 -3.56 -9.90
N TRP A 96 -4.50 -3.74 -9.11
CA TRP A 96 -4.29 -4.95 -8.29
C TRP A 96 -5.21 -5.01 -7.05
N LEU A 97 -6.00 -3.98 -6.81
CA LEU A 97 -7.00 -4.01 -5.75
C LEU A 97 -8.09 -5.05 -6.02
N GLU A 98 -8.35 -5.34 -7.28
CA GLU A 98 -9.24 -6.43 -7.65
C GLU A 98 -8.54 -7.78 -7.44
N SER A 99 -9.19 -8.70 -6.71
CA SER A 99 -8.59 -9.97 -6.29
C SER A 99 -8.14 -10.84 -7.46
N SER A 100 -8.95 -10.89 -8.54
CA SER A 100 -8.63 -11.67 -9.74
C SER A 100 -7.40 -11.15 -10.49
N VAL A 101 -7.21 -9.82 -10.52
CA VAL A 101 -6.05 -9.16 -11.10
C VAL A 101 -4.83 -9.33 -10.18
N ARG A 102 -5.00 -9.09 -8.89
CA ARG A 102 -3.94 -9.18 -7.88
C ARG A 102 -3.23 -10.52 -7.88
N LYS A 103 -3.96 -11.62 -8.02
CA LYS A 103 -3.39 -12.98 -8.06
C LYS A 103 -2.39 -13.18 -9.18
N GLN A 104 -2.54 -12.47 -10.29
CA GLN A 104 -1.64 -12.54 -11.44
C GLN A 104 -0.34 -11.74 -11.22
N HIS A 105 -0.31 -10.88 -10.20
CA HIS A 105 0.77 -9.96 -9.90
C HIS A 105 1.40 -10.18 -8.52
N TYR A 106 1.21 -11.36 -7.93
CA TYR A 106 1.82 -11.67 -6.64
C TYR A 106 3.34 -11.65 -6.68
N GLN A 107 3.94 -11.95 -7.84
CA GLN A 107 5.39 -11.88 -8.01
C GLN A 107 5.88 -10.42 -7.87
N GLU A 108 5.31 -9.47 -8.61
CA GLU A 108 5.69 -8.06 -8.57
C GLU A 108 5.39 -7.41 -7.20
N ILE A 109 4.29 -7.83 -6.57
CA ILE A 109 3.96 -7.40 -5.20
C ILE A 109 5.02 -7.93 -4.22
N GLY A 110 5.45 -9.17 -4.38
CA GLY A 110 6.50 -9.79 -3.57
C GLY A 110 7.85 -9.10 -3.74
N GLU A 111 8.25 -8.81 -4.95
CA GLU A 111 9.46 -8.06 -5.26
C GLU A 111 9.45 -6.67 -4.61
N SER A 112 8.30 -5.98 -4.61
CA SER A 112 8.15 -4.70 -3.91
C SER A 112 8.17 -4.85 -2.38
N THR A 113 7.69 -5.99 -1.87
CA THR A 113 7.53 -6.21 -0.43
C THR A 113 8.81 -6.71 0.22
N CYS A 114 9.61 -7.50 -0.50
CA CYS A 114 10.76 -8.21 0.05
C CYS A 114 12.10 -7.59 -0.33
N SER A 115 12.13 -6.43 -1.01
CA SER A 115 13.38 -5.83 -1.47
C SER A 115 13.64 -4.45 -0.86
N TRP A 116 14.82 -4.32 -0.29
CA TRP A 116 15.53 -3.09 0.07
C TRP A 116 14.88 -2.24 1.16
N TRP A 117 14.62 -2.86 2.29
CA TRP A 117 14.07 -2.19 3.46
C TRP A 117 15.16 -1.88 4.51
N LYS A 118 14.99 -0.76 5.23
CA LYS A 118 15.80 -0.44 6.41
C LYS A 118 15.32 -1.27 7.60
N LEU A 119 15.74 -2.51 7.64
CA LEU A 119 15.39 -3.50 8.66
C LEU A 119 16.67 -4.19 9.16
N SER A 120 16.54 -4.91 10.26
CA SER A 120 17.59 -5.77 10.80
C SER A 120 17.19 -7.23 10.65
N GLU A 121 18.00 -8.01 9.98
CA GLU A 121 17.87 -9.46 9.89
C GLU A 121 17.78 -10.09 11.29
N ASP A 122 18.72 -9.72 12.18
CA ASP A 122 18.73 -10.22 13.55
C ASP A 122 17.40 -9.99 14.28
N THR A 123 16.77 -8.84 14.05
CA THR A 123 15.47 -8.52 14.66
C THR A 123 14.35 -9.42 14.11
N ILE A 124 14.35 -9.69 12.81
CA ILE A 124 13.38 -10.57 12.16
C ILE A 124 13.54 -11.99 12.70
N GLN A 125 14.78 -12.48 12.76
CA GLN A 125 15.10 -13.80 13.28
C GLN A 125 14.75 -13.95 14.77
N GLN A 126 15.16 -12.99 15.63
CA GLN A 126 14.86 -13.00 17.06
C GLN A 126 13.36 -12.99 17.37
N LYS A 127 12.58 -12.36 16.51
CA LYS A 127 11.12 -12.34 16.63
C LYS A 127 10.45 -13.58 16.04
N GLY A 128 11.19 -14.48 15.42
CA GLY A 128 10.64 -15.68 14.79
C GLY A 128 9.71 -15.39 13.62
N ILE A 129 9.97 -14.32 12.88
CA ILE A 129 9.13 -13.92 11.75
C ILE A 129 9.49 -14.76 10.53
N GLU A 130 8.54 -15.56 10.08
CA GLU A 130 8.64 -16.37 8.85
C GLU A 130 7.86 -15.75 7.68
N TYR A 131 6.86 -14.92 7.97
CA TYR A 131 5.95 -14.39 6.97
C TYR A 131 5.97 -12.88 6.87
N VAL A 132 5.86 -12.40 5.62
CA VAL A 132 5.78 -10.98 5.30
C VAL A 132 4.47 -10.70 4.58
N VAL A 133 3.79 -9.66 5.01
CA VAL A 133 2.50 -9.23 4.50
C VAL A 133 2.65 -7.93 3.75
N ALA A 134 2.25 -7.91 2.49
CA ALA A 134 2.05 -6.66 1.78
C ALA A 134 0.73 -6.02 2.22
N ALA A 135 0.80 -4.79 2.72
CA ALA A 135 -0.38 -3.98 2.99
C ALA A 135 -0.40 -2.77 2.06
N TYR A 136 -1.59 -2.40 1.60
CA TYR A 136 -1.80 -1.19 0.82
C TYR A 136 -3.05 -0.48 1.31
N ARG A 137 -2.92 0.82 1.60
CA ARG A 137 -3.98 1.65 2.18
C ARG A 137 -4.60 1.08 3.45
N GLY A 138 -3.77 0.49 4.29
CA GLY A 138 -4.20 -0.07 5.58
C GLY A 138 -4.93 -1.40 5.49
N VAL A 139 -4.87 -2.11 4.36
CA VAL A 139 -5.47 -3.43 4.18
C VAL A 139 -4.42 -4.41 3.65
N THR A 140 -4.35 -5.60 4.22
CA THR A 140 -3.48 -6.69 3.76
C THR A 140 -3.87 -7.14 2.37
N ARG A 141 -2.89 -7.43 1.51
CA ARG A 141 -3.15 -7.71 0.08
C ARG A 141 -2.48 -8.97 -0.43
N ALA A 142 -1.33 -9.32 0.12
CA ALA A 142 -0.59 -10.52 -0.25
C ALA A 142 0.23 -11.03 0.93
N LEU A 143 0.55 -12.31 0.91
CA LEU A 143 1.34 -12.99 1.93
C LEU A 143 2.50 -13.72 1.27
N PHE A 144 3.68 -13.58 1.85
CA PHE A 144 4.91 -14.18 1.38
C PHE A 144 5.61 -14.89 2.54
N ARG A 145 6.23 -16.01 2.25
CA ARG A 145 7.13 -16.68 3.19
C ARG A 145 8.56 -16.29 2.87
N ILE A 146 9.31 -15.89 3.88
CA ILE A 146 10.74 -15.61 3.77
C ILE A 146 11.47 -16.93 3.48
N LYS A 147 12.28 -16.97 2.42
CA LYS A 147 13.18 -18.11 2.23
C LYS A 147 14.36 -17.99 3.18
N PRO A 148 14.62 -19.01 4.00
CA PRO A 148 15.74 -18.99 4.92
C PRO A 148 17.06 -18.79 4.18
N ASP A 149 17.99 -18.10 4.82
CA ASP A 149 19.38 -17.93 4.35
C ASP A 149 19.53 -17.25 2.97
N THR A 150 18.51 -16.49 2.54
CA THR A 150 18.53 -15.74 1.27
C THR A 150 18.66 -14.22 1.44
N TRP A 151 19.17 -13.81 2.59
CA TRP A 151 19.37 -12.39 2.89
C TRP A 151 20.38 -11.75 1.96
N ASP A 152 19.99 -10.64 1.37
CA ASP A 152 20.84 -9.82 0.52
C ASP A 152 20.89 -8.39 1.05
N PHE A 153 21.97 -7.68 0.73
CA PHE A 153 22.27 -6.39 1.33
C PHE A 153 22.62 -5.39 0.23
N ASP A 154 21.88 -4.31 0.22
CA ASP A 154 22.19 -3.13 -0.58
C ASP A 154 22.76 -2.05 0.36
N VAL A 155 23.91 -1.50 -0.01
CA VAL A 155 24.58 -0.45 0.75
C VAL A 155 24.66 0.79 -0.13
N ASP A 156 23.81 1.75 0.18
CA ASP A 156 23.83 3.07 -0.41
C ASP A 156 24.53 4.03 0.56
N ASP A 157 25.54 4.75 0.07
CA ASP A 157 26.33 5.69 0.87
C ASP A 157 25.48 6.80 1.51
N GLU A 158 24.37 7.19 0.88
CA GLU A 158 23.48 8.22 1.38
C GLU A 158 22.36 7.67 2.27
N CYS A 159 21.85 6.48 1.94
CA CYS A 159 20.68 5.89 2.58
C CYS A 159 21.01 4.83 3.63
N GLY A 160 22.26 4.34 3.66
CA GLY A 160 22.72 3.29 4.56
C GLY A 160 22.29 1.88 4.11
N ARG A 161 22.60 0.89 4.95
CA ARG A 161 22.34 -0.53 4.64
C ARG A 161 20.83 -0.81 4.58
N ARG A 162 20.43 -1.47 3.51
CA ARG A 162 19.09 -2.03 3.33
C ARG A 162 19.21 -3.53 3.20
N ILE A 163 18.17 -4.24 3.54
CA ILE A 163 18.10 -5.69 3.39
C ILE A 163 16.94 -6.07 2.48
N GLY A 164 17.12 -7.19 1.81
CA GLY A 164 16.10 -7.88 1.06
C GLY A 164 16.28 -9.38 1.19
N TRP A 165 15.33 -10.15 0.70
CA TRP A 165 15.34 -11.61 0.76
C TRP A 165 14.49 -12.20 -0.36
N GLU A 166 14.77 -13.45 -0.73
CA GLU A 166 13.89 -14.21 -1.58
C GLU A 166 12.66 -14.69 -0.82
N PHE A 167 11.59 -14.95 -1.53
CA PHE A 167 10.30 -15.31 -0.96
C PHE A 167 9.60 -16.41 -1.76
N ASP A 168 8.69 -17.09 -1.08
CA ASP A 168 7.67 -17.93 -1.69
C ASP A 168 6.31 -17.26 -1.56
N ILE A 169 5.51 -17.30 -2.62
CA ILE A 169 4.14 -16.79 -2.63
C ILE A 169 3.25 -17.73 -1.81
N VAL A 170 2.48 -17.18 -0.89
CA VAL A 170 1.45 -17.90 -0.13
C VAL A 170 0.09 -17.35 -0.57
N ASP A 171 -0.64 -18.10 -1.39
CA ASP A 171 -1.90 -17.68 -2.00
C ASP A 171 -3.12 -18.47 -1.53
N SER A 172 -2.92 -19.40 -0.59
CA SER A 172 -3.95 -20.29 -0.06
C SER A 172 -3.54 -20.89 1.28
N GLY A 173 -4.49 -21.50 1.98
CA GLY A 173 -4.31 -22.16 3.28
C GLY A 173 -4.66 -21.28 4.46
N ASP A 174 -4.70 -21.90 5.65
CA ASP A 174 -5.24 -21.29 6.86
C ASP A 174 -4.61 -19.96 7.22
N ILE A 175 -3.29 -19.84 7.10
CA ILE A 175 -2.60 -18.58 7.38
C ILE A 175 -2.94 -17.48 6.35
N PHE A 176 -3.07 -17.86 5.07
CA PHE A 176 -3.48 -16.90 4.04
C PHE A 176 -4.90 -16.39 4.33
N ASP A 177 -5.83 -17.28 4.65
CA ASP A 177 -7.22 -16.93 4.91
C ASP A 177 -7.37 -16.05 6.16
N GLN A 178 -6.56 -16.28 7.21
CA GLN A 178 -6.57 -15.47 8.41
C GLN A 178 -5.91 -14.10 8.26
N VAL A 179 -4.90 -13.98 7.39
CA VAL A 179 -4.08 -12.76 7.27
C VAL A 179 -4.50 -11.92 6.09
N VAL A 180 -4.84 -12.53 4.96
CA VAL A 180 -5.23 -11.84 3.71
C VAL A 180 -6.65 -12.18 3.31
N GLY A 181 -6.95 -13.47 3.08
CA GLY A 181 -8.25 -13.90 2.60
C GLY A 181 -8.64 -13.26 1.27
N GLU A 182 -9.93 -13.25 0.97
CA GLU A 182 -10.45 -12.71 -0.29
C GLU A 182 -10.36 -11.18 -0.37
N TYR A 183 -10.69 -10.48 0.73
CA TYR A 183 -10.85 -9.02 0.76
C TYR A 183 -9.72 -8.28 1.50
N GLY A 184 -8.87 -8.99 2.18
CA GLY A 184 -7.85 -8.43 3.06
C GLY A 184 -8.38 -8.15 4.47
N HIS A 185 -7.45 -7.89 5.38
CA HIS A 185 -7.73 -7.51 6.76
C HIS A 185 -7.18 -6.11 7.00
N ARG A 186 -7.92 -5.33 7.76
CA ARG A 186 -7.52 -3.96 8.10
C ARG A 186 -6.43 -3.98 9.17
N VAL A 187 -5.33 -3.30 8.84
CA VAL A 187 -4.24 -3.02 9.78
C VAL A 187 -4.34 -1.56 10.19
N GLU A 188 -4.36 -1.30 11.49
CA GLU A 188 -4.36 0.08 11.97
C GLU A 188 -3.11 0.81 11.50
N PRO A 189 -3.25 1.98 10.85
CA PRO A 189 -2.10 2.73 10.39
C PRO A 189 -1.26 3.22 11.56
N LYS A 190 0.04 2.97 11.52
CA LYS A 190 1.01 3.67 12.37
C LYS A 190 1.62 4.80 11.56
N PRO A 191 1.52 6.05 12.01
CA PRO A 191 2.12 7.18 11.30
C PRO A 191 3.62 6.98 11.10
N GLN A 192 4.11 7.30 9.90
CA GLN A 192 5.54 7.33 9.53
C GLN A 192 6.29 5.97 9.54
N GLN A 193 5.61 4.85 9.58
CA GLN A 193 6.25 3.53 9.51
C GLN A 193 5.68 2.73 8.33
N ASN A 194 6.53 2.46 7.34
CA ASN A 194 6.20 1.54 6.25
C ASN A 194 6.38 0.07 6.66
N GLN A 195 7.21 -0.18 7.68
CA GLN A 195 7.48 -1.52 8.21
C GLN A 195 6.91 -1.65 9.62
N ARG A 196 6.27 -2.75 9.91
CA ARG A 196 5.71 -3.04 11.22
C ARG A 196 5.94 -4.48 11.61
N TYR A 197 6.53 -4.69 12.77
CA TYR A 197 6.55 -6.00 13.42
C TYR A 197 5.20 -6.22 14.12
N TRP A 198 4.53 -7.27 13.77
CA TRP A 198 3.23 -7.67 14.33
C TRP A 198 3.43 -8.86 15.29
N PRO A 199 2.71 -8.95 16.41
CA PRO A 199 1.65 -8.06 16.92
C PRO A 199 2.14 -6.89 17.80
N TRP A 200 3.43 -6.54 17.82
CA TRP A 200 4.06 -5.52 18.70
C TRP A 200 3.85 -4.06 18.28
#